data_aece4f3318f3b0209c8ac8004047d278
#
_entry.id   aece4f3318f3b0209c8ac8004047d278
#
_cell.length_a   1.000
_cell.length_b   1.000
_cell.length_c   1.000
_cell.angle_alpha   90.00
_cell.angle_beta   90.00
_cell.angle_gamma   90.00
#
_symmetry.space_group_name_H-M   'P 1'
#
loop_
_entity.id
_entity.type
_entity.pdbx_description
1 polymer ?
#
loop_
_entity_poly.entity_id
_entity_poly.type
_entity_poly.pdbx_seq_one_letter_code
_entity_poly.pdbx_strand_id
1 'polypeptide(L)'
;MALLALSAVLQGARAQAPETEVGTLSVVIENDYFARTDQNYTNGWRLQYLRPKGAVSDLTDWLGKTFLDVDDETRIYEGVSIGQNLFTPRDITDPNPQPGEHPYAGYLYLEFAGVVDRTFAVDTLTTQIGVVGPLALGEFTQNSVHQLIASQIAKGWNNQLENEPVLMLSFDRTWRLWRESRKYNFDLLPTAGVSVGNLRTEGRLGFIARFGPDLQDDLGPPRIRPSLAGGGFIAGAPDFNWYFFTGFQARGVAKNLVLDGNNFTESARVDKRNFVHEAEAGVAVHIGGFRLAYTMVRRSREFDTQQDPHYFAAISLTTRY
;
A
#
# COMPACT_ATOMS: atom_id res chain seq x y z
N MET A 1 -4.04 -4.47 -23.98
CA MET A 1 -5.43 -4.89 -23.65
C MET A 1 -5.91 -4.43 -22.27
N ALA A 2 -5.05 -4.26 -21.29
CA ALA A 2 -5.46 -3.75 -19.95
C ALA A 2 -5.99 -2.29 -19.96
N LEU A 3 -5.48 -1.43 -20.82
CA LEU A 3 -5.93 -0.03 -20.96
C LEU A 3 -7.31 0.10 -21.61
N LEU A 4 -7.75 -0.85 -22.44
CA LEU A 4 -9.08 -0.83 -23.08
C LEU A 4 -10.19 -1.36 -22.16
N ALA A 5 -9.86 -2.20 -21.18
CA ALA A 5 -10.82 -2.64 -20.17
C ALA A 5 -11.16 -1.53 -19.16
N LEU A 6 -10.22 -0.62 -18.91
CA LEU A 6 -10.42 0.52 -18.00
C LEU A 6 -11.42 1.55 -18.59
N SER A 7 -11.46 1.72 -19.92
CA SER A 7 -12.35 2.68 -20.59
C SER A 7 -13.82 2.29 -20.58
N ALA A 8 -14.14 0.99 -20.50
CA ALA A 8 -15.52 0.51 -20.49
C ALA A 8 -16.20 0.64 -19.10
N VAL A 9 -15.40 0.66 -18.00
CA VAL A 9 -15.92 0.84 -16.64
C VAL A 9 -16.23 2.32 -16.35
N LEU A 10 -15.58 3.25 -17.07
CA LEU A 10 -15.70 4.69 -16.82
C LEU A 10 -16.93 5.36 -17.45
N GLN A 11 -17.68 4.69 -18.34
CA GLN A 11 -18.84 5.28 -19.03
C GLN A 11 -20.19 5.07 -18.33
N GLY A 12 -20.27 4.31 -17.23
CA GLY A 12 -21.51 3.92 -16.57
C GLY A 12 -21.98 4.76 -15.37
N ALA A 13 -21.19 5.69 -14.86
CA ALA A 13 -21.47 6.35 -13.57
C ALA A 13 -21.68 7.86 -13.69
N ARG A 14 -22.82 8.29 -14.19
CA ARG A 14 -23.34 9.65 -14.01
C ARG A 14 -24.76 9.63 -13.44
N ALA A 15 -24.86 9.36 -12.15
CA ALA A 15 -25.99 9.81 -11.34
C ALA A 15 -25.38 10.48 -10.10
N GLN A 16 -25.71 11.74 -9.86
CA GLN A 16 -25.34 12.44 -8.62
C GLN A 16 -26.03 11.74 -7.45
N ALA A 17 -25.30 10.84 -6.79
CA ALA A 17 -25.70 10.32 -5.49
C ALA A 17 -25.46 11.40 -4.42
N PRO A 18 -26.24 11.46 -3.33
CA PRO A 18 -25.98 12.36 -2.24
C PRO A 18 -24.58 12.11 -1.67
N GLU A 19 -23.87 13.16 -1.24
CA GLU A 19 -22.45 13.18 -0.80
C GLU A 19 -22.07 12.11 0.25
N THR A 20 -23.03 11.45 0.86
CA THR A 20 -22.86 10.44 1.91
C THR A 20 -22.66 9.00 1.41
N GLU A 21 -22.81 8.74 0.10
CA GLU A 21 -22.85 7.37 -0.46
C GLU A 21 -21.78 7.12 -1.54
N VAL A 22 -20.67 7.82 -1.50
CA VAL A 22 -19.65 7.70 -2.54
C VAL A 22 -18.62 6.64 -2.16
N GLY A 23 -18.50 5.61 -2.96
CA GLY A 23 -17.41 4.64 -2.89
C GLY A 23 -16.17 5.13 -3.63
N THR A 24 -15.03 4.46 -3.42
CA THR A 24 -13.81 4.77 -4.15
C THR A 24 -13.18 3.52 -4.77
N LEU A 25 -12.65 3.69 -5.97
CA LEU A 25 -11.80 2.71 -6.63
C LEU A 25 -10.39 3.28 -6.74
N SER A 26 -9.39 2.54 -6.27
CA SER A 26 -7.98 2.98 -6.30
C SER A 26 -7.11 1.93 -6.97
N VAL A 27 -6.23 2.39 -7.84
CA VAL A 27 -5.11 1.61 -8.39
C VAL A 27 -3.82 2.21 -7.87
N VAL A 28 -2.95 1.37 -7.32
CA VAL A 28 -1.62 1.74 -6.86
C VAL A 28 -0.60 0.87 -7.57
N ILE A 29 0.43 1.50 -8.11
CA ILE A 29 1.60 0.82 -8.69
C ILE A 29 2.83 1.37 -8.01
N GLU A 30 3.63 0.51 -7.41
CA GLU A 30 4.93 0.82 -6.84
C GLU A 30 6.00 0.12 -7.65
N ASN A 31 7.06 0.84 -8.02
CA ASN A 31 8.14 0.26 -8.80
C ASN A 31 9.45 1.02 -8.57
N ASP A 32 10.54 0.29 -8.51
CA ASP A 32 11.89 0.83 -8.33
C ASP A 32 12.54 1.27 -9.65
N TYR A 33 11.99 0.87 -10.80
CA TYR A 33 12.42 1.37 -12.11
C TYR A 33 12.40 2.89 -12.21
N PHE A 34 11.44 3.56 -11.57
CA PHE A 34 11.40 5.03 -11.49
C PHE A 34 12.58 5.63 -10.73
N ALA A 35 13.27 4.84 -9.91
CA ALA A 35 14.51 5.20 -9.23
C ALA A 35 15.76 4.65 -9.94
N ARG A 36 15.59 4.04 -11.13
CA ARG A 36 16.64 3.40 -11.94
C ARG A 36 17.33 2.23 -11.23
N THR A 37 16.58 1.49 -10.45
CA THR A 37 16.99 0.23 -9.82
C THR A 37 16.02 -0.89 -10.23
N ASP A 38 16.40 -2.15 -10.03
CA ASP A 38 15.56 -3.33 -10.21
C ASP A 38 16.06 -4.38 -9.20
N GLN A 39 15.75 -4.14 -7.92
CA GLN A 39 16.27 -4.96 -6.81
C GLN A 39 15.46 -4.78 -5.53
N ASN A 40 15.52 -5.76 -4.65
CA ASN A 40 14.84 -5.79 -3.35
C ASN A 40 13.31 -5.76 -3.52
N TYR A 41 12.63 -4.67 -3.23
CA TYR A 41 11.21 -4.47 -3.54
C TYR A 41 11.05 -3.91 -4.95
N THR A 42 10.99 -4.80 -5.93
CA THR A 42 11.05 -4.45 -7.35
C THR A 42 9.74 -3.86 -7.86
N ASN A 43 8.61 -4.49 -7.51
CA ASN A 43 7.30 -4.08 -8.00
C ASN A 43 6.21 -4.43 -6.99
N GLY A 44 5.18 -3.62 -6.99
CA GLY A 44 3.91 -3.91 -6.34
C GLY A 44 2.76 -3.27 -7.08
N TRP A 45 1.62 -3.94 -7.12
CA TRP A 45 0.39 -3.33 -7.57
C TRP A 45 -0.75 -3.72 -6.62
N ARG A 46 -1.74 -2.82 -6.47
CA ARG A 46 -2.96 -3.05 -5.70
C ARG A 46 -4.14 -2.38 -6.37
N LEU A 47 -5.21 -3.13 -6.53
CA LEU A 47 -6.53 -2.63 -6.88
C LEU A 47 -7.40 -2.68 -5.62
N GLN A 48 -7.95 -1.55 -5.21
CA GLN A 48 -8.76 -1.40 -4.01
C GLN A 48 -10.12 -0.82 -4.34
N TYR A 49 -11.15 -1.42 -3.78
CA TYR A 49 -12.52 -0.95 -3.80
C TYR A 49 -12.95 -0.67 -2.36
N LEU A 50 -13.40 0.56 -2.08
CA LEU A 50 -13.91 0.97 -0.77
C LEU A 50 -15.39 1.33 -0.90
N ARG A 51 -16.23 0.70 -0.12
CA ARG A 51 -17.67 0.95 -0.07
C ARG A 51 -18.00 2.09 0.88
N PRO A 52 -19.05 2.90 0.58
CA PRO A 52 -19.51 3.95 1.48
C PRO A 52 -20.25 3.38 2.70
N LYS A 53 -20.45 4.26 3.68
CA LYS A 53 -21.35 4.02 4.83
C LYS A 53 -22.74 3.65 4.31
N GLY A 54 -23.35 2.59 4.77
CA GLY A 54 -24.66 2.10 4.34
C GLY A 54 -24.62 0.86 3.47
N ALA A 55 -23.46 0.53 2.90
CA ALA A 55 -23.19 -0.74 2.22
C ALA A 55 -22.26 -1.66 3.03
N VAL A 56 -22.03 -1.33 4.30
CA VAL A 56 -21.16 -2.08 5.22
C VAL A 56 -21.86 -3.36 5.67
N SER A 57 -21.14 -4.45 5.73
CA SER A 57 -21.69 -5.72 6.22
C SER A 57 -22.02 -5.66 7.71
N ASP A 58 -23.02 -6.44 8.15
CA ASP A 58 -23.39 -6.56 9.58
C ASP A 58 -22.19 -6.94 10.46
N LEU A 59 -21.27 -7.73 9.92
CA LEU A 59 -20.05 -8.14 10.63
C LEU A 59 -19.13 -6.93 10.89
N THR A 60 -18.91 -6.09 9.89
CA THR A 60 -18.03 -4.91 10.03
C THR A 60 -18.67 -3.89 10.98
N ASP A 61 -19.99 -3.69 10.90
CA ASP A 61 -20.72 -2.82 11.82
C ASP A 61 -20.64 -3.35 13.27
N TRP A 62 -20.86 -4.66 13.47
CA TRP A 62 -20.74 -5.29 14.78
C TRP A 62 -19.31 -5.20 15.35
N LEU A 63 -18.28 -5.46 14.53
CA LEU A 63 -16.88 -5.32 14.95
C LEU A 63 -16.55 -3.88 15.34
N GLY A 64 -17.01 -2.91 14.55
CA GLY A 64 -16.83 -1.48 14.83
C GLY A 64 -17.46 -1.09 16.17
N LYS A 65 -18.71 -1.45 16.40
CA LYS A 65 -19.45 -1.15 17.63
C LYS A 65 -18.87 -1.86 18.86
N THR A 66 -18.38 -3.10 18.69
CA THR A 66 -17.90 -3.92 19.82
C THR A 66 -16.47 -3.56 20.25
N PHE A 67 -15.59 -3.27 19.30
CA PHE A 67 -14.15 -3.13 19.59
C PHE A 67 -13.61 -1.71 19.39
N LEU A 68 -14.32 -0.85 18.65
CA LEU A 68 -13.81 0.46 18.27
C LEU A 68 -14.65 1.63 18.79
N ASP A 69 -15.65 1.37 19.66
CA ASP A 69 -16.52 2.39 20.28
C ASP A 69 -17.12 3.36 19.22
N VAL A 70 -17.80 2.77 18.25
CA VAL A 70 -18.42 3.50 17.13
C VAL A 70 -19.79 4.01 17.54
N ASP A 71 -19.99 5.33 17.44
CA ASP A 71 -21.28 5.99 17.60
C ASP A 71 -22.00 6.20 16.24
N ASP A 72 -23.21 6.73 16.29
CA ASP A 72 -24.03 6.96 15.09
C ASP A 72 -23.47 8.07 14.16
N GLU A 73 -22.57 8.93 14.68
CA GLU A 73 -21.92 10.01 13.91
C GLU A 73 -20.64 9.51 13.22
N THR A 74 -20.11 8.38 13.63
CA THR A 74 -18.89 7.79 13.09
C THR A 74 -19.12 7.22 11.68
N ARG A 75 -18.24 7.54 10.76
CA ARG A 75 -18.28 6.99 9.41
C ARG A 75 -17.53 5.68 9.36
N ILE A 76 -18.19 4.60 8.93
CA ILE A 76 -17.58 3.30 8.72
C ILE A 76 -17.53 3.02 7.22
N TYR A 77 -16.39 2.53 6.75
CA TYR A 77 -16.20 2.06 5.38
C TYR A 77 -15.67 0.64 5.39
N GLU A 78 -16.04 -0.11 4.36
CA GLU A 78 -15.58 -1.47 4.14
C GLU A 78 -14.86 -1.53 2.81
N GLY A 79 -13.67 -2.15 2.79
CA GLY A 79 -12.84 -2.25 1.60
C GLY A 79 -12.44 -3.67 1.28
N VAL A 80 -12.29 -3.92 -0.01
CA VAL A 80 -11.65 -5.13 -0.53
C VAL A 80 -10.55 -4.74 -1.50
N SER A 81 -9.44 -5.44 -1.44
CA SER A 81 -8.32 -5.22 -2.35
C SER A 81 -7.75 -6.55 -2.84
N ILE A 82 -7.20 -6.53 -4.05
CA ILE A 82 -6.30 -7.55 -4.54
C ILE A 82 -4.97 -6.89 -4.86
N GLY A 83 -3.86 -7.53 -4.53
CA GLY A 83 -2.54 -6.98 -4.81
C GLY A 83 -1.46 -8.05 -4.88
N GLN A 84 -0.35 -7.67 -5.48
CA GLN A 84 0.84 -8.49 -5.62
C GLN A 84 2.08 -7.66 -5.31
N ASN A 85 3.04 -8.24 -4.61
CA ASN A 85 4.35 -7.67 -4.35
C ASN A 85 5.42 -8.62 -4.86
N LEU A 86 6.44 -8.07 -5.53
CA LEU A 86 7.57 -8.80 -6.08
C LEU A 86 8.87 -8.33 -5.45
N PHE A 87 9.71 -9.29 -5.13
CA PHE A 87 11.02 -9.08 -4.53
C PHE A 87 12.06 -9.85 -5.31
N THR A 88 13.21 -9.22 -5.59
CA THR A 88 14.29 -9.83 -6.35
C THR A 88 15.65 -9.47 -5.78
N PRO A 89 16.71 -10.26 -6.03
CA PRO A 89 18.07 -9.83 -5.78
C PRO A 89 18.48 -8.69 -6.73
N ARG A 90 19.69 -8.19 -6.56
CA ARG A 90 20.23 -7.10 -7.37
C ARG A 90 20.47 -7.51 -8.83
N ASP A 91 21.03 -8.69 -9.08
CA ASP A 91 21.25 -9.20 -10.45
C ASP A 91 20.14 -10.16 -10.83
N ILE A 92 19.11 -9.64 -11.50
CA ILE A 92 17.99 -10.45 -11.98
C ILE A 92 18.35 -11.32 -13.19
N THR A 93 19.50 -11.09 -13.82
CA THR A 93 19.93 -11.84 -15.02
C THR A 93 20.68 -13.13 -14.68
N ASP A 94 21.17 -13.28 -13.44
CA ASP A 94 21.80 -14.51 -12.96
C ASP A 94 20.72 -15.56 -12.62
N PRO A 95 20.73 -16.74 -13.28
CA PRO A 95 19.80 -17.82 -12.97
C PRO A 95 20.15 -18.61 -11.71
N ASN A 96 21.32 -18.37 -11.10
CA ASN A 96 21.79 -19.11 -9.93
C ASN A 96 21.30 -18.49 -8.63
N PRO A 97 21.29 -19.28 -7.51
CA PRO A 97 21.07 -18.72 -6.18
C PRO A 97 22.10 -17.63 -5.85
N GLN A 98 21.68 -16.52 -5.25
CA GLN A 98 22.52 -15.39 -4.87
C GLN A 98 22.55 -15.23 -3.34
N PRO A 99 23.40 -15.99 -2.62
CA PRO A 99 23.50 -15.91 -1.18
C PRO A 99 23.86 -14.49 -0.70
N GLY A 100 23.14 -14.00 0.29
CA GLY A 100 23.35 -12.64 0.82
C GLY A 100 22.62 -11.52 0.07
N GLU A 101 21.96 -11.83 -1.04
CA GLU A 101 21.03 -10.93 -1.73
C GLU A 101 19.58 -11.21 -1.30
N HIS A 102 18.68 -10.27 -1.58
CA HIS A 102 17.25 -10.46 -1.31
C HIS A 102 16.74 -11.72 -2.02
N PRO A 103 16.08 -12.67 -1.34
CA PRO A 103 15.46 -13.80 -2.01
C PRO A 103 14.46 -13.38 -3.07
N TYR A 104 14.36 -14.12 -4.18
CA TYR A 104 13.20 -14.01 -5.05
C TYR A 104 11.93 -14.39 -4.28
N ALA A 105 10.92 -13.54 -4.32
CA ALA A 105 9.62 -13.85 -3.74
C ALA A 105 8.49 -13.10 -4.45
N GLY A 106 7.43 -13.81 -4.80
CA GLY A 106 6.14 -13.23 -5.15
C GLY A 106 5.20 -13.36 -3.96
N TYR A 107 4.39 -12.35 -3.68
CA TYR A 107 3.29 -12.38 -2.72
C TYR A 107 2.02 -11.88 -3.39
N LEU A 108 1.02 -12.76 -3.54
CA LEU A 108 -0.31 -12.44 -4.07
C LEU A 108 -1.34 -12.55 -2.94
N TYR A 109 -2.22 -11.54 -2.81
CA TYR A 109 -3.15 -11.49 -1.69
C TYR A 109 -4.51 -10.85 -2.03
N LEU A 110 -5.51 -11.25 -1.26
CA LEU A 110 -6.75 -10.52 -1.05
C LEU A 110 -6.69 -9.83 0.31
N GLU A 111 -7.17 -8.58 0.38
CA GLU A 111 -7.24 -7.80 1.61
C GLU A 111 -8.68 -7.36 1.86
N PHE A 112 -9.13 -7.52 3.09
CA PHE A 112 -10.39 -6.99 3.61
C PHE A 112 -10.06 -5.90 4.63
N ALA A 113 -10.69 -4.74 4.50
CA ALA A 113 -10.44 -3.57 5.35
C ALA A 113 -11.73 -3.03 5.95
N GLY A 114 -11.72 -2.80 7.26
CA GLY A 114 -12.68 -1.97 7.95
C GLY A 114 -12.02 -0.64 8.30
N VAL A 115 -12.65 0.49 7.94
CA VAL A 115 -12.14 1.83 8.22
C VAL A 115 -13.16 2.57 9.06
N VAL A 116 -12.73 3.08 10.19
CA VAL A 116 -13.54 3.89 11.12
C VAL A 116 -12.99 5.30 11.11
N ASP A 117 -13.73 6.21 10.49
CA ASP A 117 -13.35 7.61 10.34
C ASP A 117 -14.05 8.47 11.39
N ARG A 118 -13.27 8.98 12.33
CA ARG A 118 -13.67 9.94 13.37
C ARG A 118 -13.14 11.32 13.04
N THR A 119 -13.70 12.33 13.65
CA THR A 119 -13.26 13.73 13.48
C THR A 119 -11.76 13.92 13.73
N PHE A 120 -11.19 13.24 14.73
CA PHE A 120 -9.79 13.44 15.15
C PHE A 120 -8.84 12.31 14.76
N ALA A 121 -9.36 11.16 14.32
CA ALA A 121 -8.53 10.00 13.95
C ALA A 121 -9.26 9.06 13.00
N VAL A 122 -8.50 8.31 12.23
CA VAL A 122 -8.98 7.20 11.41
C VAL A 122 -8.31 5.90 11.84
N ASP A 123 -9.12 4.91 12.14
CA ASP A 123 -8.68 3.55 12.42
C ASP A 123 -8.90 2.66 11.19
N THR A 124 -7.92 1.84 10.88
CA THR A 124 -8.01 0.87 9.80
C THR A 124 -7.62 -0.50 10.31
N LEU A 125 -8.53 -1.45 10.27
CA LEU A 125 -8.28 -2.87 10.53
C LEU A 125 -8.26 -3.61 9.21
N THR A 126 -7.19 -4.36 8.93
CA THR A 126 -7.09 -5.15 7.69
C THR A 126 -6.78 -6.60 7.99
N THR A 127 -7.37 -7.48 7.16
CA THR A 127 -7.03 -8.91 7.09
C THR A 127 -6.55 -9.21 5.68
N GLN A 128 -5.35 -9.77 5.53
CA GLN A 128 -4.85 -10.26 4.25
C GLN A 128 -4.79 -11.79 4.28
N ILE A 129 -5.29 -12.40 3.21
CA ILE A 129 -5.18 -13.83 2.93
C ILE A 129 -4.47 -13.94 1.58
N GLY A 130 -3.40 -14.73 1.52
CA GLY A 130 -2.61 -14.80 0.30
C GLY A 130 -1.66 -15.99 0.24
N VAL A 131 -0.74 -15.93 -0.69
CA VAL A 131 0.30 -16.95 -0.89
C VAL A 131 1.62 -16.28 -1.27
N VAL A 132 2.70 -16.76 -0.70
CA VAL A 132 4.07 -16.47 -1.14
C VAL A 132 4.54 -17.63 -2.01
N GLY A 133 5.42 -17.38 -2.97
CA GLY A 133 6.07 -18.39 -3.80
C GLY A 133 5.52 -18.48 -5.23
N PRO A 134 5.79 -19.58 -5.96
CA PRO A 134 5.40 -19.75 -7.36
C PRO A 134 3.92 -19.49 -7.67
N LEU A 135 3.01 -19.86 -6.77
CA LEU A 135 1.57 -19.61 -6.93
C LEU A 135 1.19 -18.13 -6.89
N ALA A 136 2.10 -17.27 -6.42
CA ALA A 136 1.92 -15.82 -6.49
C ALA A 136 2.19 -15.25 -7.89
N LEU A 137 2.61 -16.07 -8.87
CA LEU A 137 2.83 -15.71 -10.28
C LEU A 137 3.85 -14.57 -10.48
N GLY A 138 4.85 -14.45 -9.60
CA GLY A 138 5.83 -13.36 -9.62
C GLY A 138 6.63 -13.31 -10.92
N GLU A 139 7.18 -14.45 -11.37
CA GLU A 139 7.92 -14.58 -12.63
C GLU A 139 7.08 -14.14 -13.84
N PHE A 140 5.84 -14.62 -13.92
CA PHE A 140 4.94 -14.27 -15.02
C PHE A 140 4.71 -12.76 -15.08
N THR A 141 4.41 -12.15 -13.94
CA THR A 141 4.12 -10.71 -13.87
C THR A 141 5.34 -9.88 -14.22
N GLN A 142 6.50 -10.15 -13.58
CA GLN A 142 7.73 -9.38 -13.85
C GLN A 142 8.16 -9.52 -15.31
N ASN A 143 8.29 -10.74 -15.81
CA ASN A 143 8.79 -10.97 -17.15
C ASN A 143 7.83 -10.46 -18.24
N SER A 144 6.52 -10.51 -18.01
CA SER A 144 5.55 -9.91 -18.94
C SER A 144 5.68 -8.37 -19.01
N VAL A 145 5.88 -7.71 -17.86
CA VAL A 145 6.11 -6.26 -17.82
C VAL A 145 7.44 -5.91 -18.47
N HIS A 146 8.52 -6.64 -18.15
CA HIS A 146 9.85 -6.41 -18.74
C HIS A 146 9.87 -6.59 -20.27
N GLN A 147 9.15 -7.56 -20.79
CA GLN A 147 8.97 -7.71 -22.25
C GLN A 147 8.25 -6.50 -22.86
N LEU A 148 7.21 -5.99 -22.20
CA LEU A 148 6.43 -4.84 -22.68
C LEU A 148 7.27 -3.55 -22.74
N ILE A 149 8.15 -3.34 -21.74
CA ILE A 149 8.98 -2.12 -21.65
C ILE A 149 10.41 -2.34 -22.19
N ALA A 150 10.69 -3.47 -22.83
CA ALA A 150 12.00 -3.86 -23.36
C ALA A 150 13.12 -3.83 -22.29
N SER A 151 12.82 -4.25 -21.05
CA SER A 151 13.77 -4.41 -19.96
C SER A 151 14.38 -5.81 -19.92
N GLN A 152 15.39 -6.02 -19.05
CA GLN A 152 16.05 -7.30 -18.87
C GLN A 152 15.11 -8.34 -18.26
N ILE A 153 15.11 -9.57 -18.77
CA ILE A 153 14.30 -10.67 -18.26
C ILE A 153 14.94 -11.25 -17.00
N ALA A 154 14.14 -11.40 -15.95
CA ALA A 154 14.57 -12.04 -14.72
C ALA A 154 14.66 -13.57 -14.90
N LYS A 155 15.84 -14.15 -14.58
CA LYS A 155 16.15 -15.57 -14.83
C LYS A 155 16.22 -16.42 -13.58
N GLY A 156 16.26 -15.79 -12.38
CA GLY A 156 16.50 -16.49 -11.12
C GLY A 156 15.23 -16.94 -10.37
N TRP A 157 14.05 -16.81 -10.95
CA TRP A 157 12.77 -17.17 -10.31
C TRP A 157 12.64 -18.63 -9.90
N ASN A 158 13.42 -19.55 -10.50
CA ASN A 158 13.49 -20.95 -10.04
C ASN A 158 14.05 -21.10 -8.61
N ASN A 159 14.72 -20.06 -8.08
CA ASN A 159 15.28 -20.03 -6.72
C ASN A 159 14.41 -19.21 -5.75
N GLN A 160 13.15 -18.92 -6.11
CA GLN A 160 12.25 -18.17 -5.25
C GLN A 160 11.84 -18.95 -4.00
N LEU A 161 11.30 -18.24 -3.02
CA LEU A 161 10.69 -18.86 -1.86
C LEU A 161 9.60 -19.86 -2.26
N GLU A 162 9.45 -20.91 -1.47
CA GLU A 162 8.45 -21.95 -1.69
C GLU A 162 7.02 -21.46 -1.41
N ASN A 163 6.05 -22.21 -1.96
CA ASN A 163 4.65 -21.87 -1.73
C ASN A 163 4.28 -21.96 -0.25
N GLU A 164 3.79 -20.85 0.29
CA GLU A 164 3.32 -20.78 1.67
C GLU A 164 2.05 -19.92 1.75
N PRO A 165 0.95 -20.46 2.34
CA PRO A 165 -0.24 -19.67 2.60
C PRO A 165 0.03 -18.57 3.64
N VAL A 166 -0.56 -17.40 3.43
CA VAL A 166 -0.37 -16.22 4.28
C VAL A 166 -1.67 -15.81 4.92
N LEU A 167 -1.60 -15.52 6.22
CA LEU A 167 -2.62 -14.81 6.97
C LEU A 167 -1.96 -13.66 7.73
N MET A 168 -2.48 -12.44 7.54
CA MET A 168 -2.02 -11.21 8.18
C MET A 168 -3.18 -10.45 8.77
N LEU A 169 -3.01 -9.93 9.97
CA LEU A 169 -3.87 -8.93 10.60
C LEU A 169 -3.07 -7.66 10.81
N SER A 170 -3.66 -6.50 10.50
CA SER A 170 -3.01 -5.21 10.76
C SER A 170 -4.03 -4.23 11.31
N PHE A 171 -3.56 -3.42 12.26
CA PHE A 171 -4.29 -2.27 12.77
C PHE A 171 -3.42 -1.03 12.61
N ASP A 172 -4.00 0.04 12.07
CA ASP A 172 -3.35 1.33 11.92
C ASP A 172 -4.27 2.44 12.40
N ARG A 173 -3.72 3.40 13.14
CA ARG A 173 -4.38 4.64 13.53
C ARG A 173 -3.63 5.83 12.98
N THR A 174 -4.37 6.73 12.35
CA THR A 174 -3.87 8.03 11.87
C THR A 174 -4.62 9.14 12.59
N TRP A 175 -3.90 10.03 13.27
CA TRP A 175 -4.49 11.18 13.96
C TRP A 175 -4.45 12.42 13.07
N ARG A 176 -5.45 13.31 13.25
CA ARG A 176 -5.51 14.63 12.63
C ARG A 176 -5.19 15.68 13.70
N LEU A 177 -3.88 16.02 13.86
CA LEU A 177 -3.45 16.87 14.99
C LEU A 177 -3.50 18.35 14.71
N TRP A 178 -3.34 18.78 13.47
CA TRP A 178 -3.29 20.20 13.15
C TRP A 178 -4.05 20.48 11.87
N ARG A 179 -4.92 21.46 11.94
CA ARG A 179 -5.70 21.95 10.82
C ARG A 179 -5.81 23.47 10.92
N GLU A 180 -5.22 24.18 9.97
CA GLU A 180 -5.36 25.62 9.86
C GLU A 180 -6.22 25.95 8.62
N SER A 181 -7.31 26.70 8.80
CA SER A 181 -8.18 27.12 7.71
C SER A 181 -7.72 28.46 7.14
N ARG A 182 -6.89 28.42 6.11
CA ARG A 182 -6.41 29.59 5.34
C ARG A 182 -6.53 29.31 3.86
N LYS A 183 -6.09 30.25 3.02
CA LYS A 183 -5.96 30.03 1.58
C LYS A 183 -5.05 28.84 1.24
N TYR A 184 -4.02 28.61 2.05
CA TYR A 184 -3.19 27.40 2.04
C TYR A 184 -3.17 26.84 3.46
N ASN A 185 -3.34 25.55 3.56
CA ASN A 185 -3.39 24.80 4.80
C ASN A 185 -2.14 23.95 4.97
N PHE A 186 -1.78 23.73 6.22
CA PHE A 186 -0.78 22.77 6.63
C PHE A 186 -1.41 21.83 7.65
N ASP A 187 -1.18 20.54 7.52
CA ASP A 187 -1.56 19.58 8.54
C ASP A 187 -0.47 18.55 8.82
N LEU A 188 -0.61 17.89 9.96
CA LEU A 188 0.25 16.81 10.40
C LEU A 188 -0.63 15.63 10.80
N LEU A 189 -0.31 14.48 10.23
CA LEU A 189 -1.01 13.21 10.42
C LEU A 189 -0.07 12.18 11.06
N PRO A 190 0.11 12.17 12.38
CA PRO A 190 0.83 11.08 13.03
C PRO A 190 0.14 9.76 12.80
N THR A 191 0.92 8.69 12.69
CA THR A 191 0.44 7.34 12.46
C THR A 191 1.10 6.35 13.42
N ALA A 192 0.33 5.38 13.87
CA ALA A 192 0.84 4.21 14.59
C ALA A 192 0.15 2.96 14.07
N GLY A 193 0.86 1.85 14.00
CA GLY A 193 0.28 0.60 13.52
C GLY A 193 1.03 -0.62 14.01
N VAL A 194 0.35 -1.74 13.91
CA VAL A 194 0.90 -3.06 14.21
C VAL A 194 0.40 -4.05 13.16
N SER A 195 1.25 -4.99 12.79
CA SER A 195 0.87 -6.14 11.97
C SER A 195 1.33 -7.42 12.65
N VAL A 196 0.49 -8.44 12.59
CA VAL A 196 0.77 -9.77 13.11
C VAL A 196 0.35 -10.81 12.08
N GLY A 197 1.24 -11.74 11.77
CA GLY A 197 0.98 -12.81 10.82
C GLY A 197 2.23 -13.59 10.46
N ASN A 198 2.06 -14.61 9.63
CA ASN A 198 3.19 -15.44 9.21
C ASN A 198 4.05 -14.78 8.11
N LEU A 199 3.53 -13.82 7.35
CA LEU A 199 4.34 -13.03 6.42
C LEU A 199 5.18 -12.01 7.17
N ARG A 200 4.56 -11.24 8.09
CA ARG A 200 5.24 -10.15 8.79
C ARG A 200 4.64 -9.94 10.19
N THR A 201 5.53 -9.64 11.14
CA THR A 201 5.16 -9.17 12.48
C THR A 201 5.99 -7.94 12.78
N GLU A 202 5.33 -6.78 12.94
CA GLU A 202 6.01 -5.49 13.12
C GLU A 202 5.14 -4.46 13.84
N GLY A 203 5.80 -3.49 14.47
CA GLY A 203 5.19 -2.25 14.94
C GLY A 203 5.68 -1.06 14.11
N ARG A 204 4.82 -0.09 13.87
CA ARG A 204 5.08 1.10 13.04
C ARG A 204 4.72 2.38 13.78
N LEU A 205 5.58 3.40 13.63
CA LEU A 205 5.30 4.77 14.05
C LEU A 205 5.75 5.71 12.94
N GLY A 206 4.96 6.73 12.66
CA GLY A 206 5.30 7.68 11.61
C GLY A 206 4.43 8.91 11.60
N PHE A 207 4.61 9.74 10.59
CA PHE A 207 3.78 10.90 10.32
C PHE A 207 3.79 11.25 8.84
N ILE A 208 2.74 11.94 8.40
CA ILE A 208 2.67 12.64 7.11
C ILE A 208 2.41 14.10 7.41
N ALA A 209 3.19 15.00 6.80
CA ALA A 209 2.96 16.43 6.78
C ALA A 209 2.48 16.83 5.38
N ARG A 210 1.40 17.63 5.27
CA ARG A 210 0.83 18.05 4.00
C ARG A 210 0.70 19.56 3.93
N PHE A 211 0.83 20.09 2.71
CA PHE A 211 0.64 21.50 2.39
C PHE A 211 -0.14 21.66 1.08
N GLY A 212 -1.24 22.38 1.11
CA GLY A 212 -2.10 22.62 -0.04
C GLY A 212 -3.30 23.50 0.26
N PRO A 213 -4.13 23.87 -0.74
CA PRO A 213 -5.28 24.76 -0.50
C PRO A 213 -6.40 24.08 0.29
N ASP A 214 -6.68 22.80 0.05
CA ASP A 214 -7.69 22.05 0.79
C ASP A 214 -7.15 20.66 1.15
N LEU A 215 -7.06 20.37 2.46
CA LEU A 215 -6.56 19.12 3.00
C LEU A 215 -7.65 18.32 3.72
N GLN A 216 -8.90 18.78 3.62
CA GLN A 216 -10.02 18.12 4.26
C GLN A 216 -10.28 16.76 3.59
N ASP A 217 -10.80 15.82 4.36
CA ASP A 217 -11.35 14.55 3.90
C ASP A 217 -10.40 13.64 3.07
N ASP A 218 -9.11 13.91 3.08
CA ASP A 218 -8.07 13.08 2.50
C ASP A 218 -7.03 12.73 3.58
N LEU A 219 -6.58 11.48 3.64
CA LEU A 219 -5.55 10.99 4.57
C LEU A 219 -4.20 10.77 3.88
N GLY A 220 -4.01 11.35 2.71
CA GLY A 220 -2.86 11.13 1.87
C GLY A 220 -3.08 10.04 0.83
N PRO A 221 -2.16 9.93 -0.16
CA PRO A 221 -2.28 8.97 -1.23
C PRO A 221 -2.15 7.54 -0.73
N PRO A 222 -2.92 6.60 -1.30
CA PRO A 222 -2.79 5.20 -0.94
C PRO A 222 -1.43 4.65 -1.35
N ARG A 223 -0.86 3.82 -0.49
CA ARG A 223 0.38 3.08 -0.71
C ARG A 223 0.15 1.60 -0.48
N ILE A 224 1.03 0.75 -1.04
CA ILE A 224 1.03 -0.70 -0.76
C ILE A 224 1.66 -0.91 0.62
N ARG A 225 1.02 -1.72 1.46
CA ARG A 225 1.48 -1.95 2.84
C ARG A 225 2.72 -2.86 2.89
N PRO A 226 3.60 -2.68 3.87
CA PRO A 226 3.55 -1.70 4.94
C PRO A 226 4.00 -0.33 4.46
N SER A 227 3.18 0.66 4.67
CA SER A 227 3.50 2.06 4.34
C SER A 227 2.74 2.99 5.27
N LEU A 228 3.10 4.26 5.26
CA LEU A 228 2.28 5.30 5.87
C LEU A 228 0.86 5.18 5.34
N ALA A 229 -0.11 5.11 6.25
CA ALA A 229 -1.50 4.86 5.91
C ALA A 229 -2.09 6.06 5.15
N GLY A 230 -2.04 6.01 3.83
CA GLY A 230 -2.87 6.84 2.97
C GLY A 230 -4.17 6.09 2.70
N GLY A 231 -5.31 6.70 2.99
CA GLY A 231 -6.61 6.13 2.65
C GLY A 231 -6.85 6.19 1.14
N GLY A 232 -7.37 5.13 0.55
CA GLY A 232 -8.00 5.18 -0.77
C GLY A 232 -9.25 6.07 -0.80
N PHE A 233 -9.46 6.86 0.24
CA PHE A 233 -10.65 7.63 0.50
C PHE A 233 -10.52 9.06 -0.03
N ILE A 234 -11.53 9.53 -0.74
CA ILE A 234 -11.71 10.92 -1.15
C ILE A 234 -13.15 11.29 -0.82
N ALA A 235 -13.38 12.12 0.20
CA ALA A 235 -14.67 12.72 0.44
C ALA A 235 -14.67 14.15 -0.08
N GLY A 236 -15.79 14.61 -0.63
CA GLY A 236 -16.08 16.03 -0.86
C GLY A 236 -15.02 16.88 -1.58
N ALA A 237 -14.08 16.28 -2.34
CA ALA A 237 -13.00 17.04 -2.97
C ALA A 237 -13.55 18.07 -3.97
N PRO A 238 -13.03 19.32 -3.99
CA PRO A 238 -13.37 20.33 -4.99
C PRO A 238 -12.98 19.86 -6.39
N ASP A 239 -13.53 20.49 -7.44
CA ASP A 239 -13.27 20.15 -8.83
C ASP A 239 -11.77 20.18 -9.19
N PHE A 240 -11.02 21.05 -8.53
CA PHE A 240 -9.56 21.08 -8.61
C PHE A 240 -8.96 21.35 -7.25
N ASN A 241 -8.01 20.47 -6.84
CA ASN A 241 -7.21 20.62 -5.63
C ASN A 241 -5.83 19.99 -5.82
N TRP A 242 -4.87 20.36 -5.00
CA TRP A 242 -3.56 19.78 -4.98
C TRP A 242 -2.94 19.90 -3.59
N TYR A 243 -2.01 19.02 -3.25
CA TYR A 243 -1.15 19.17 -2.09
C TYR A 243 0.21 18.52 -2.32
N PHE A 244 1.22 19.09 -1.70
CA PHE A 244 2.49 18.43 -1.46
C PHE A 244 2.45 17.72 -0.13
N PHE A 245 3.19 16.63 -0.04
CA PHE A 245 3.32 15.89 1.22
C PHE A 245 4.75 15.36 1.40
N THR A 246 5.13 15.16 2.65
CA THR A 246 6.31 14.42 3.06
C THR A 246 5.97 13.59 4.28
N GLY A 247 6.61 12.45 4.43
CA GLY A 247 6.36 11.54 5.53
C GLY A 247 7.62 10.81 5.98
N PHE A 248 7.54 10.31 7.19
CA PHE A 248 8.55 9.45 7.78
C PHE A 248 7.86 8.33 8.56
N GLN A 249 8.39 7.11 8.45
CA GLN A 249 7.95 5.96 9.21
C GLN A 249 9.14 5.17 9.73
N ALA A 250 9.11 4.79 11.00
CA ALA A 250 10.00 3.81 11.59
C ALA A 250 9.24 2.52 11.88
N ARG A 251 9.89 1.39 11.64
CA ARG A 251 9.34 0.05 11.85
C ARG A 251 10.27 -0.79 12.71
N GLY A 252 9.73 -1.42 13.75
CA GLY A 252 10.35 -2.50 14.48
C GLY A 252 9.85 -3.83 13.93
N VAL A 253 10.72 -4.59 13.25
CA VAL A 253 10.39 -5.80 12.49
C VAL A 253 10.84 -7.04 13.26
N ALA A 254 9.91 -7.75 13.87
CA ALA A 254 10.19 -9.02 14.53
C ALA A 254 10.28 -10.19 13.53
N LYS A 255 9.43 -10.16 12.47
CA LYS A 255 9.37 -11.18 11.43
C LYS A 255 9.15 -10.54 10.06
N ASN A 256 9.83 -11.09 9.04
CA ASN A 256 9.60 -10.78 7.64
C ASN A 256 9.93 -12.00 6.78
N LEU A 257 8.92 -12.78 6.39
CA LEU A 257 9.07 -14.05 5.67
C LEU A 257 9.90 -13.90 4.38
N VAL A 258 9.76 -12.79 3.65
CA VAL A 258 10.50 -12.60 2.38
C VAL A 258 12.00 -12.38 2.60
N LEU A 259 12.44 -12.10 3.82
CA LEU A 259 13.86 -12.00 4.22
C LEU A 259 14.31 -13.19 5.10
N ASP A 260 13.46 -13.61 6.03
CA ASP A 260 13.74 -14.69 6.97
C ASP A 260 13.67 -16.09 6.33
N GLY A 261 13.06 -16.20 5.12
CA GLY A 261 12.74 -17.46 4.46
C GLY A 261 11.38 -18.04 4.93
N ASN A 262 10.97 -19.13 4.29
CA ASN A 262 9.72 -19.82 4.59
C ASN A 262 9.64 -20.28 6.06
N ASN A 263 8.42 -20.32 6.61
CA ASN A 263 8.18 -20.71 8.00
C ASN A 263 8.19 -22.23 8.20
N PHE A 264 7.81 -22.99 7.18
CA PHE A 264 7.53 -24.41 7.27
C PHE A 264 8.50 -25.27 6.45
N THR A 265 9.40 -24.66 5.67
CA THR A 265 10.41 -25.33 4.87
C THR A 265 11.68 -24.49 4.84
N GLU A 266 12.82 -25.10 4.58
CA GLU A 266 14.06 -24.37 4.36
C GLU A 266 14.02 -23.69 2.98
N SER A 267 14.44 -22.42 2.94
CA SER A 267 14.51 -21.63 1.71
C SER A 267 15.59 -20.56 1.81
N ALA A 268 15.81 -19.82 0.74
CA ALA A 268 16.73 -18.69 0.72
C ALA A 268 16.34 -17.66 1.79
N ARG A 269 17.34 -17.11 2.47
CA ARG A 269 17.14 -16.10 3.53
C ARG A 269 18.36 -15.21 3.68
N VAL A 270 18.15 -14.07 4.34
CA VAL A 270 19.19 -13.11 4.71
C VAL A 270 19.00 -12.69 6.17
N ASP A 271 20.06 -12.16 6.78
CA ASP A 271 20.02 -11.61 8.13
C ASP A 271 19.32 -10.24 8.10
N LYS A 272 18.01 -10.24 8.41
CA LYS A 272 17.21 -9.01 8.38
C LYS A 272 17.60 -8.05 9.49
N ARG A 273 17.41 -6.77 9.24
CA ARG A 273 17.47 -5.72 10.25
C ARG A 273 16.13 -5.59 10.96
N ASN A 274 16.17 -5.59 12.29
CA ASN A 274 14.97 -5.45 13.11
C ASN A 274 14.43 -4.01 13.15
N PHE A 275 15.20 -3.03 12.70
CA PHE A 275 14.78 -1.63 12.65
C PHE A 275 14.97 -1.07 11.23
N VAL A 276 13.86 -0.65 10.64
CA VAL A 276 13.79 -0.12 9.27
C VAL A 276 13.05 1.20 9.29
N HIS A 277 13.47 2.15 8.48
CA HIS A 277 12.77 3.43 8.33
C HIS A 277 12.58 3.80 6.86
N GLU A 278 11.52 4.54 6.61
CA GLU A 278 11.20 5.10 5.31
C GLU A 278 11.00 6.62 5.42
N ALA A 279 11.47 7.33 4.41
CA ALA A 279 11.09 8.71 4.16
C ALA A 279 10.41 8.78 2.79
N GLU A 280 9.37 9.58 2.71
CA GLU A 280 8.65 9.77 1.46
C GLU A 280 8.36 11.25 1.20
N ALA A 281 8.20 11.60 -0.07
CA ALA A 281 7.74 12.91 -0.51
C ALA A 281 7.00 12.78 -1.82
N GLY A 282 5.99 13.63 -2.03
CA GLY A 282 5.19 13.53 -3.23
C GLY A 282 4.23 14.68 -3.43
N VAL A 283 3.43 14.53 -4.46
CA VAL A 283 2.37 15.46 -4.84
C VAL A 283 1.09 14.67 -5.16
N ALA A 284 -0.04 15.22 -4.76
CA ALA A 284 -1.35 14.73 -5.16
C ALA A 284 -2.12 15.85 -5.85
N VAL A 285 -2.86 15.50 -6.91
CA VAL A 285 -3.70 16.41 -7.67
C VAL A 285 -5.08 15.78 -7.79
N HIS A 286 -6.10 16.56 -7.46
CA HIS A 286 -7.50 16.23 -7.64
C HIS A 286 -8.04 16.97 -8.85
N ILE A 287 -8.69 16.27 -9.76
CA ILE A 287 -9.36 16.85 -10.95
C ILE A 287 -10.71 16.15 -11.09
N GLY A 288 -11.78 16.88 -10.86
CA GLY A 288 -13.13 16.32 -10.83
C GLY A 288 -13.24 15.21 -9.78
N GLY A 289 -13.72 14.04 -10.16
CA GLY A 289 -13.82 12.86 -9.28
C GLY A 289 -12.53 12.05 -9.12
N PHE A 290 -11.39 12.50 -9.68
CA PHE A 290 -10.14 11.74 -9.70
C PHE A 290 -9.09 12.36 -8.80
N ARG A 291 -8.28 11.51 -8.18
CA ARG A 291 -7.01 11.89 -7.52
C ARG A 291 -5.87 11.11 -8.15
N LEU A 292 -4.89 11.81 -8.69
CA LEU A 292 -3.61 11.26 -9.13
C LEU A 292 -2.54 11.67 -8.11
N ALA A 293 -1.74 10.73 -7.64
CA ALA A 293 -0.60 11.04 -6.78
C ALA A 293 0.67 10.33 -7.25
N TYR A 294 1.79 11.01 -7.06
CA TYR A 294 3.14 10.51 -7.25
C TYR A 294 3.91 10.62 -5.94
N THR A 295 4.55 9.54 -5.51
CA THR A 295 5.31 9.46 -4.27
C THR A 295 6.69 8.87 -4.55
N MET A 296 7.74 9.56 -4.13
CA MET A 296 9.10 9.01 -4.05
C MET A 296 9.34 8.50 -2.64
N VAL A 297 9.97 7.32 -2.54
CA VAL A 297 10.25 6.66 -1.28
C VAL A 297 11.72 6.30 -1.20
N ARG A 298 12.31 6.58 -0.04
CA ARG A 298 13.62 6.08 0.37
C ARG A 298 13.44 5.19 1.60
N ARG A 299 13.77 3.91 1.46
CA ARG A 299 13.78 2.92 2.54
C ARG A 299 15.21 2.65 2.97
N SER A 300 15.46 2.59 4.27
CA SER A 300 16.74 2.14 4.80
C SER A 300 17.05 0.70 4.41
N ARG A 301 18.27 0.25 4.63
CA ARG A 301 18.61 -1.16 4.42
C ARG A 301 17.74 -2.05 5.31
N GLU A 302 17.22 -3.14 4.72
CA GLU A 302 16.34 -4.10 5.37
C GLU A 302 17.09 -5.36 5.84
N PHE A 303 18.30 -5.61 5.32
CA PHE A 303 19.16 -6.73 5.72
C PHE A 303 20.65 -6.32 5.74
N ASP A 304 21.50 -7.11 6.38
CA ASP A 304 22.86 -6.69 6.70
C ASP A 304 23.77 -6.58 5.48
N THR A 305 23.64 -7.50 4.54
CA THR A 305 24.44 -7.51 3.30
C THR A 305 23.92 -6.56 2.22
N GLN A 306 22.76 -5.95 2.41
CA GLN A 306 22.23 -4.93 1.49
C GLN A 306 23.19 -3.73 1.45
N GLN A 307 23.69 -3.38 0.27
CA GLN A 307 24.74 -2.35 0.13
C GLN A 307 24.19 -0.94 0.35
N ASP A 308 23.08 -0.60 -0.30
CA ASP A 308 22.53 0.74 -0.34
C ASP A 308 21.09 0.81 0.18
N PRO A 309 20.62 1.95 0.67
CA PRO A 309 19.18 2.19 0.85
C PRO A 309 18.42 1.95 -0.45
N HIS A 310 17.18 1.51 -0.32
CA HIS A 310 16.33 1.25 -1.47
C HIS A 310 15.48 2.48 -1.83
N TYR A 311 15.36 2.77 -3.13
CA TYR A 311 14.55 3.85 -3.66
C TYR A 311 13.52 3.28 -4.62
N PHE A 312 12.29 3.73 -4.51
CA PHE A 312 11.22 3.39 -5.43
C PHE A 312 10.18 4.51 -5.48
N ALA A 313 9.28 4.44 -6.45
CA ALA A 313 8.18 5.38 -6.51
C ALA A 313 6.85 4.66 -6.57
N ALA A 314 5.80 5.37 -6.12
CA ALA A 314 4.42 4.97 -6.22
C ALA A 314 3.64 5.94 -7.10
N ILE A 315 2.80 5.40 -7.96
CA ILE A 315 1.75 6.15 -8.66
C ILE A 315 0.42 5.59 -8.20
N SER A 316 -0.47 6.45 -7.78
CA SER A 316 -1.84 6.05 -7.41
C SER A 316 -2.88 6.88 -8.16
N LEU A 317 -3.89 6.19 -8.66
CA LEU A 317 -5.09 6.79 -9.24
C LEU A 317 -6.29 6.33 -8.41
N THR A 318 -7.05 7.28 -7.88
CA THR A 318 -8.28 7.00 -7.13
C THR A 318 -9.42 7.75 -7.79
N THR A 319 -10.57 7.11 -7.94
CA THR A 319 -11.81 7.73 -8.44
C THR A 319 -12.97 7.47 -7.49
N ARG A 320 -13.90 8.42 -7.46
CA ARG A 320 -15.22 8.28 -6.82
C ARG A 320 -16.25 7.77 -7.83
N TYR A 321 -17.26 7.06 -7.37
CA TYR A 321 -18.38 6.62 -8.21
C TYR A 321 -19.65 6.56 -7.38
#